data_81e1c94c275e2c4a95e070667624316e
#
_entry.id   81e1c94c275e2c4a95e070667624316e
#
_cell.length_a   1.000
_cell.length_b   1.000
_cell.length_c   1.000
_cell.angle_alpha   90.00
_cell.angle_beta   90.00
_cell.angle_gamma   90.00
#
_symmetry.space_group_name_H-M   'P 1'
#
loop_
_entity.id
_entity.type
_entity.pdbx_description
1 polymer ?
#
loop_
_entity_poly.entity_id
_entity_poly.type
_entity_poly.pdbx_seq_one_letter_code
_entity_poly.pdbx_strand_id
1 'polypeptide(L)'
;FPENNYPVEAQLVLKVGAQVMFVKNDASGAHRYYNGRIGHVVSVDDESIEVKCPGDDSAIKVERDVWENTRYVINDQTKTIDSEVLGTFKQYPLRLAWAITIHKSQGLTFDRAIIDAAQSFAPGQVYVALSRCKSLEGLVLASPINPHNIINDTRVAAYIANQQQATEQSVAALPNLKEEYYRYQLLDMFNFTALWDAEQLVNRTLVEFFRGYPELTACHKTVIEAMKAQVMDVAYKWMGLMRGMAQPELHKDVFLERVQHSELYFLEKLKDLIPGLLEKTKEAKSQNKKALELMDDRYKELMVQYFAKTKLLEAMADETF
;
A
#
# COMPACT_ATOMS: atom_id res chain seq x y z
N PHE A 1 -21.61 11.34 8.13
CA PHE A 1 -20.23 11.83 8.23
C PHE A 1 -19.95 12.16 9.71
N PRO A 2 -18.97 11.48 10.38
CA PRO A 2 -18.70 11.71 11.80
C PRO A 2 -18.24 13.14 12.05
N GLU A 3 -18.76 13.80 13.09
CA GLU A 3 -18.43 15.21 13.41
C GLU A 3 -16.93 15.41 13.66
N ASN A 4 -16.26 14.45 14.29
CA ASN A 4 -14.83 14.50 14.57
C ASN A 4 -13.95 14.49 13.31
N ASN A 5 -14.52 14.16 12.16
CA ASN A 5 -13.83 14.04 10.88
C ASN A 5 -14.20 15.16 9.88
N TYR A 6 -14.89 16.20 10.34
CA TYR A 6 -15.20 17.32 9.46
C TYR A 6 -13.92 17.99 8.95
N PRO A 7 -13.75 18.13 7.63
CA PRO A 7 -12.56 18.74 7.05
C PRO A 7 -12.46 20.25 7.33
N VAL A 8 -13.61 20.89 7.55
CA VAL A 8 -13.75 22.30 7.93
C VAL A 8 -14.81 22.43 9.03
N GLU A 9 -14.94 23.60 9.60
CA GLU A 9 -15.95 23.89 10.62
C GLU A 9 -17.36 23.70 10.05
N ALA A 10 -18.23 23.00 10.80
CA ALA A 10 -19.62 22.80 10.41
C ALA A 10 -20.36 24.15 10.27
N GLN A 11 -20.06 25.09 11.18
CA GLN A 11 -20.55 26.45 11.11
C GLN A 11 -19.38 27.40 10.81
N LEU A 12 -19.25 27.79 9.54
CA LEU A 12 -18.23 28.73 9.10
C LEU A 12 -18.68 30.16 9.25
N VAL A 13 -18.02 30.93 10.12
CA VAL A 13 -18.34 32.36 10.36
C VAL A 13 -17.29 33.22 9.67
N LEU A 14 -17.70 33.92 8.63
CA LEU A 14 -16.86 34.81 7.83
C LEU A 14 -17.43 36.20 7.72
N LYS A 15 -16.57 37.18 7.46
CA LYS A 15 -16.94 38.55 7.08
C LYS A 15 -16.00 39.06 5.97
N VAL A 16 -16.44 40.09 5.30
CA VAL A 16 -15.61 40.80 4.31
C VAL A 16 -14.31 41.27 4.96
N GLY A 17 -13.18 41.09 4.28
CA GLY A 17 -11.84 41.38 4.78
C GLY A 17 -11.20 40.23 5.56
N ALA A 18 -11.91 39.15 5.89
CA ALA A 18 -11.33 38.00 6.56
C ALA A 18 -10.30 37.32 5.66
N GLN A 19 -9.13 36.98 6.24
CA GLN A 19 -8.14 36.16 5.57
C GLN A 19 -8.54 34.69 5.67
N VAL A 20 -8.63 34.03 4.51
CA VAL A 20 -9.05 32.63 4.39
C VAL A 20 -8.02 31.83 3.61
N MET A 21 -8.02 30.52 3.83
CA MET A 21 -7.22 29.56 3.10
C MET A 21 -8.14 28.50 2.48
N PHE A 22 -7.90 28.16 1.24
CA PHE A 22 -8.53 27.03 0.58
C PHE A 22 -8.00 25.71 1.17
N VAL A 23 -8.91 24.77 1.45
CA VAL A 23 -8.57 23.45 2.03
C VAL A 23 -8.82 22.30 1.07
N LYS A 24 -9.09 22.61 -0.19
CA LYS A 24 -9.32 21.66 -1.28
C LYS A 24 -8.83 22.26 -2.58
N ASN A 25 -8.50 21.41 -3.55
CA ASN A 25 -8.21 21.86 -4.91
C ASN A 25 -9.50 22.12 -5.67
N ASP A 26 -9.48 23.07 -6.60
CA ASP A 26 -10.62 23.36 -7.46
C ASP A 26 -10.96 22.15 -8.34
N ALA A 27 -12.12 21.56 -8.12
CA ALA A 27 -12.61 20.41 -8.87
C ALA A 27 -13.23 20.78 -10.23
N SER A 28 -13.43 22.09 -10.53
CA SER A 28 -14.06 22.54 -11.77
C SER A 28 -13.21 22.40 -13.04
N GLY A 29 -11.95 21.97 -12.90
CA GLY A 29 -10.99 21.91 -14.01
C GLY A 29 -10.37 23.26 -14.39
N ALA A 30 -10.87 24.38 -13.87
CA ALA A 30 -10.33 25.71 -14.13
C ALA A 30 -9.07 26.03 -13.28
N HIS A 31 -8.74 25.19 -12.28
CA HIS A 31 -7.58 25.32 -11.40
C HIS A 31 -7.43 26.71 -10.75
N ARG A 32 -8.55 27.37 -10.45
CA ARG A 32 -8.58 28.72 -9.87
C ARG A 32 -7.93 28.80 -8.50
N TYR A 33 -8.01 27.72 -7.72
CA TYR A 33 -7.42 27.61 -6.39
C TYR A 33 -6.92 26.18 -6.11
N TYR A 34 -6.04 26.10 -5.12
CA TYR A 34 -5.47 24.85 -4.64
C TYR A 34 -5.41 24.85 -3.10
N ASN A 35 -5.30 23.68 -2.52
CA ASN A 35 -5.19 23.52 -1.07
C ASN A 35 -3.97 24.30 -0.53
N GLY A 36 -4.21 25.17 0.44
CA GLY A 36 -3.21 26.07 1.02
C GLY A 36 -3.14 27.46 0.38
N ARG A 37 -3.86 27.71 -0.71
CA ARG A 37 -3.91 29.06 -1.31
C ARG A 37 -4.62 30.01 -0.35
N ILE A 38 -4.03 31.20 -0.13
CA ILE A 38 -4.56 32.23 0.77
C ILE A 38 -5.20 33.36 -0.02
N GLY A 39 -6.29 33.88 0.49
CA GLY A 39 -6.98 35.05 -0.06
C GLY A 39 -7.76 35.81 1.01
N HIS A 40 -8.39 36.90 0.60
CA HIS A 40 -9.27 37.70 1.45
C HIS A 40 -10.69 37.64 0.92
N VAL A 41 -11.66 37.53 1.81
CA VAL A 41 -13.08 37.59 1.50
C VAL A 41 -13.42 38.98 1.04
N VAL A 42 -13.97 39.14 -0.16
CA VAL A 42 -14.40 40.44 -0.73
C VAL A 42 -15.93 40.60 -0.76
N SER A 43 -16.64 39.48 -0.89
CA SER A 43 -18.11 39.44 -0.83
C SER A 43 -18.60 38.16 -0.18
N VAL A 44 -19.72 38.21 0.51
CA VAL A 44 -20.42 37.06 1.10
C VAL A 44 -21.87 37.17 0.75
N ASP A 45 -22.35 36.20 -0.03
CA ASP A 45 -23.76 36.06 -0.41
C ASP A 45 -24.33 34.76 0.17
N ASP A 46 -25.63 34.54 0.05
CA ASP A 46 -26.28 33.33 0.59
C ASP A 46 -25.77 32.02 -0.01
N GLU A 47 -25.34 32.04 -1.27
CA GLU A 47 -24.95 30.84 -2.02
C GLU A 47 -23.47 30.80 -2.40
N SER A 48 -22.76 31.91 -2.27
CA SER A 48 -21.34 32.00 -2.68
C SER A 48 -20.54 32.97 -1.84
N ILE A 49 -19.23 32.78 -1.83
CA ILE A 49 -18.25 33.66 -1.19
C ILE A 49 -17.23 34.04 -2.27
N GLU A 50 -17.00 35.35 -2.42
CA GLU A 50 -15.91 35.80 -3.31
C GLU A 50 -14.62 36.00 -2.54
N VAL A 51 -13.56 35.40 -3.03
CA VAL A 51 -12.24 35.45 -2.42
C VAL A 51 -11.25 36.01 -3.41
N LYS A 52 -10.54 37.07 -3.06
CA LYS A 52 -9.45 37.66 -3.82
C LYS A 52 -8.12 37.13 -3.32
N CYS A 53 -7.38 36.43 -4.18
CA CYS A 53 -6.05 35.96 -3.87
C CYS A 53 -4.98 36.95 -4.36
N PRO A 54 -3.82 37.03 -3.70
CA PRO A 54 -2.70 37.84 -4.20
C PRO A 54 -2.26 37.37 -5.60
N GLY A 55 -2.09 38.36 -6.50
CA GLY A 55 -1.67 38.11 -7.89
C GLY A 55 -2.81 37.80 -8.88
N ASP A 56 -4.04 37.66 -8.43
CA ASP A 56 -5.18 37.48 -9.33
C ASP A 56 -5.73 38.82 -9.81
N ASP A 57 -6.20 38.87 -11.04
CA ASP A 57 -6.89 40.06 -11.59
C ASP A 57 -8.35 40.20 -11.08
N SER A 58 -9.01 39.05 -10.85
CA SER A 58 -10.41 38.99 -10.39
C SER A 58 -10.58 38.16 -9.12
N ALA A 59 -11.67 38.38 -8.41
CA ALA A 59 -12.06 37.55 -7.29
C ALA A 59 -12.55 36.16 -7.77
N ILE A 60 -12.30 35.14 -6.99
CA ILE A 60 -12.74 33.78 -7.23
C ILE A 60 -14.08 33.57 -6.54
N LYS A 61 -15.11 33.24 -7.31
CA LYS A 61 -16.39 32.80 -6.76
C LYS A 61 -16.28 31.37 -6.25
N VAL A 62 -16.46 31.21 -4.94
CA VAL A 62 -16.37 29.94 -4.22
C VAL A 62 -17.77 29.48 -3.86
N GLU A 63 -18.10 28.26 -4.24
CA GLU A 63 -19.34 27.58 -3.91
C GLU A 63 -19.08 26.48 -2.87
N ARG A 64 -20.18 25.96 -2.27
CA ARG A 64 -20.08 24.84 -1.34
C ARG A 64 -19.69 23.58 -2.10
N ASP A 65 -18.67 22.91 -1.62
CA ASP A 65 -18.18 21.64 -2.15
C ASP A 65 -18.61 20.47 -1.24
N VAL A 66 -18.57 19.26 -1.78
CA VAL A 66 -18.98 18.04 -1.08
C VAL A 66 -17.74 17.20 -0.76
N TRP A 67 -17.65 16.75 0.49
CA TRP A 67 -16.73 15.70 0.91
C TRP A 67 -17.52 14.43 1.15
N GLU A 68 -16.98 13.33 0.65
CA GLU A 68 -17.56 12.00 0.82
C GLU A 68 -16.73 11.21 1.82
N ASN A 69 -17.40 10.54 2.75
CA ASN A 69 -16.80 9.52 3.59
C ASN A 69 -17.04 8.18 2.91
N THR A 70 -16.01 7.65 2.26
CA THR A 70 -16.09 6.41 1.49
C THR A 70 -15.49 5.25 2.28
N ARG A 71 -16.13 4.10 2.19
CA ARG A 71 -15.62 2.81 2.65
C ARG A 71 -15.32 1.96 1.43
N TYR A 72 -14.14 1.35 1.42
CA TYR A 72 -13.80 0.38 0.39
C TYR A 72 -14.31 -1.00 0.79
N VAL A 73 -15.06 -1.62 -0.11
CA VAL A 73 -15.64 -2.96 0.05
C VAL A 73 -15.21 -3.84 -1.12
N ILE A 74 -15.00 -5.12 -0.86
CA ILE A 74 -14.71 -6.08 -1.93
C ILE A 74 -16.04 -6.50 -2.54
N ASN A 75 -16.18 -6.32 -3.85
CA ASN A 75 -17.30 -6.85 -4.61
C ASN A 75 -17.07 -8.35 -4.84
N ASP A 76 -17.90 -9.18 -4.20
CA ASP A 76 -17.75 -10.63 -4.25
C ASP A 76 -18.03 -11.24 -5.65
N GLN A 77 -18.76 -10.53 -6.50
CA GLN A 77 -19.08 -10.99 -7.85
C GLN A 77 -17.97 -10.66 -8.86
N THR A 78 -17.45 -9.43 -8.81
CA THR A 78 -16.44 -8.94 -9.77
C THR A 78 -15.01 -9.11 -9.27
N LYS A 79 -14.82 -9.39 -7.96
CA LYS A 79 -13.51 -9.41 -7.28
C LYS A 79 -12.73 -8.09 -7.39
N THR A 80 -13.46 -6.99 -7.59
CA THR A 80 -12.91 -5.63 -7.60
C THR A 80 -13.16 -4.93 -6.28
N ILE A 81 -12.39 -3.88 -6.02
CA ILE A 81 -12.61 -3.01 -4.87
C ILE A 81 -13.58 -1.91 -5.31
N ASP A 82 -14.76 -1.91 -4.70
CA ASP A 82 -15.77 -0.87 -4.91
C ASP A 82 -15.73 0.12 -3.73
N SER A 83 -16.21 1.34 -3.98
CA SER A 83 -16.35 2.37 -2.95
C SER A 83 -17.83 2.58 -2.61
N GLU A 84 -18.14 2.51 -1.32
CA GLU A 84 -19.46 2.81 -0.78
C GLU A 84 -19.41 4.14 -0.03
N VAL A 85 -20.28 5.09 -0.40
CA VAL A 85 -20.38 6.39 0.28
C VAL A 85 -21.23 6.23 1.54
N LEU A 86 -20.60 6.30 2.70
CA LEU A 86 -21.25 6.18 4.01
C LEU A 86 -21.95 7.49 4.45
N GLY A 87 -21.52 8.62 3.91
CA GLY A 87 -22.09 9.91 4.22
C GLY A 87 -21.36 11.05 3.52
N THR A 88 -22.01 12.19 3.44
CA THR A 88 -21.48 13.40 2.79
C THR A 88 -21.48 14.57 3.75
N PHE A 89 -20.54 15.49 3.55
CA PHE A 89 -20.45 16.77 4.25
C PHE A 89 -20.32 17.88 3.21
N LYS A 90 -21.23 18.86 3.24
CA LYS A 90 -21.29 19.96 2.27
C LYS A 90 -20.98 21.29 2.96
N GLN A 91 -19.89 21.95 2.56
CA GLN A 91 -19.48 23.24 3.11
C GLN A 91 -18.58 23.98 2.11
N TYR A 92 -18.33 25.26 2.30
CA TYR A 92 -17.33 26.01 1.56
C TYR A 92 -15.94 25.45 1.85
N PRO A 93 -15.08 25.23 0.84
CA PRO A 93 -13.72 24.71 1.03
C PRO A 93 -12.76 25.79 1.55
N LEU A 94 -13.18 26.50 2.60
CA LEU A 94 -12.49 27.63 3.18
C LEU A 94 -12.30 27.44 4.70
N ARG A 95 -11.21 27.98 5.21
CA ARG A 95 -10.92 28.08 6.63
C ARG A 95 -10.32 29.46 6.93
N LEU A 96 -10.59 30.02 8.11
CA LEU A 96 -9.87 31.21 8.59
C LEU A 96 -8.36 30.93 8.64
N ALA A 97 -7.55 31.83 8.12
CA ALA A 97 -6.10 31.66 7.96
C ALA A 97 -5.29 32.77 8.64
N TRP A 98 -5.71 33.20 9.82
CA TRP A 98 -4.97 34.18 10.63
C TRP A 98 -3.69 33.55 11.22
N ALA A 99 -3.78 32.30 11.66
CA ALA A 99 -2.66 31.51 12.12
C ALA A 99 -2.93 30.02 11.91
N ILE A 100 -1.87 29.27 11.62
CA ILE A 100 -1.90 27.82 11.51
C ILE A 100 -0.76 27.22 12.30
N THR A 101 -0.93 26.00 12.81
CA THR A 101 0.17 25.31 13.48
C THR A 101 1.23 24.86 12.48
N ILE A 102 2.48 24.71 12.94
CA ILE A 102 3.58 24.21 12.13
C ILE A 102 3.23 22.85 11.50
N HIS A 103 2.56 21.95 12.24
CA HIS A 103 2.11 20.67 11.70
C HIS A 103 1.12 20.81 10.54
N LYS A 104 0.16 21.73 10.66
CA LYS A 104 -0.82 21.98 9.58
C LYS A 104 -0.22 22.70 8.37
N SER A 105 0.94 23.32 8.52
CA SER A 105 1.67 23.94 7.43
C SER A 105 2.51 22.95 6.61
N GLN A 106 2.61 21.70 7.03
CA GLN A 106 3.33 20.66 6.28
C GLN A 106 2.72 20.47 4.89
N GLY A 107 3.56 20.44 3.88
CA GLY A 107 3.12 20.38 2.48
C GLY A 107 2.69 21.72 1.85
N LEU A 108 2.54 22.80 2.66
CA LEU A 108 2.23 24.14 2.15
C LEU A 108 3.52 24.93 1.93
N THR A 109 3.45 25.95 1.08
CA THR A 109 4.54 26.87 0.79
C THR A 109 4.01 28.30 0.77
N PHE A 110 4.71 29.23 1.41
CA PHE A 110 4.30 30.62 1.55
C PHE A 110 5.34 31.56 0.96
N ASP A 111 4.89 32.62 0.30
CA ASP A 111 5.77 33.72 -0.14
C ASP A 111 6.20 34.59 1.06
N ARG A 112 5.33 34.73 2.04
CA ARG A 112 5.58 35.49 3.28
C ARG A 112 4.96 34.79 4.47
N ALA A 113 5.68 34.68 5.56
CA ALA A 113 5.16 34.09 6.81
C ALA A 113 5.82 34.74 8.03
N ILE A 114 5.02 34.93 9.07
CA ILE A 114 5.51 35.25 10.41
C ILE A 114 5.57 33.94 11.18
N ILE A 115 6.76 33.54 11.62
CA ILE A 115 6.98 32.26 12.29
C ILE A 115 7.22 32.49 13.78
N ASP A 116 6.38 31.90 14.61
CA ASP A 116 6.59 31.80 16.05
C ASP A 116 7.00 30.37 16.41
N ALA A 117 8.29 30.17 16.60
CA ALA A 117 8.89 28.88 16.93
C ALA A 117 9.60 28.88 18.30
N ALA A 118 9.40 29.90 19.14
CA ALA A 118 10.07 30.03 20.40
C ALA A 118 9.73 28.90 21.39
N GLN A 119 8.58 28.28 21.28
CA GLN A 119 8.12 27.17 22.12
C GLN A 119 8.08 25.82 21.36
N SER A 120 8.99 25.62 20.43
CA SER A 120 9.11 24.34 19.74
C SER A 120 9.48 23.23 20.73
N PHE A 121 8.76 22.11 20.65
CA PHE A 121 8.90 20.98 21.59
C PHE A 121 9.23 19.65 20.91
N ALA A 122 9.21 19.61 19.58
CA ALA A 122 9.45 18.40 18.82
C ALA A 122 10.68 18.50 17.91
N PRO A 123 11.44 17.39 17.72
CA PRO A 123 12.55 17.35 16.81
C PRO A 123 12.16 17.78 15.39
N GLY A 124 12.97 18.63 14.77
CA GLY A 124 12.77 19.12 13.40
C GLY A 124 11.64 20.15 13.22
N GLN A 125 10.90 20.51 14.28
CA GLN A 125 9.76 21.43 14.19
C GLN A 125 10.16 22.82 13.68
N VAL A 126 11.28 23.35 14.17
CA VAL A 126 11.84 24.63 13.71
C VAL A 126 12.21 24.56 12.22
N TYR A 127 12.86 23.48 11.82
CA TYR A 127 13.20 23.26 10.41
C TYR A 127 11.95 23.25 9.52
N VAL A 128 10.91 22.51 9.92
CA VAL A 128 9.64 22.46 9.19
C VAL A 128 9.05 23.84 9.04
N ALA A 129 9.04 24.65 10.09
CA ALA A 129 8.50 26.01 10.05
C ALA A 129 9.28 26.91 9.08
N LEU A 130 10.60 26.95 9.20
CA LEU A 130 11.47 27.80 8.37
C LEU A 130 11.40 27.37 6.90
N SER A 131 11.36 26.07 6.63
CA SER A 131 11.29 25.53 5.26
C SER A 131 9.93 25.76 4.56
N ARG A 132 8.94 26.37 5.22
CA ARG A 132 7.67 26.74 4.58
C ARG A 132 7.76 28.02 3.76
N CYS A 133 8.74 28.89 4.00
CA CYS A 133 8.95 30.09 3.19
C CYS A 133 9.81 29.80 1.95
N LYS A 134 9.45 30.43 0.83
CA LYS A 134 10.23 30.33 -0.41
C LYS A 134 11.58 31.03 -0.35
N SER A 135 11.68 32.12 0.41
CA SER A 135 12.88 32.92 0.55
C SER A 135 13.03 33.50 1.96
N LEU A 136 14.24 33.94 2.28
CA LEU A 136 14.51 34.60 3.58
C LEU A 136 13.85 35.98 3.67
N GLU A 137 13.68 36.68 2.54
CA GLU A 137 13.06 38.00 2.49
C GLU A 137 11.56 37.98 2.87
N GLY A 138 10.93 36.81 2.64
CA GLY A 138 9.53 36.59 3.02
C GLY A 138 9.33 36.12 4.46
N LEU A 139 10.41 35.85 5.18
CA LEU A 139 10.37 35.25 6.51
C LEU A 139 10.58 36.28 7.60
N VAL A 140 9.65 36.32 8.55
CA VAL A 140 9.76 37.14 9.78
C VAL A 140 9.65 36.20 10.98
N LEU A 141 10.53 36.36 11.96
CA LEU A 141 10.43 35.66 13.23
C LEU A 141 9.68 36.52 14.25
N ALA A 142 8.60 36.00 14.84
CA ALA A 142 7.86 36.65 15.90
C ALA A 142 8.70 36.79 17.19
N SER A 143 9.59 35.82 17.40
CA SER A 143 10.54 35.78 18.50
C SER A 143 11.87 35.16 18.08
N PRO A 144 13.01 35.50 18.71
CA PRO A 144 14.28 34.88 18.42
C PRO A 144 14.24 33.35 18.63
N ILE A 145 14.85 32.59 17.71
CA ILE A 145 15.02 31.15 17.89
C ILE A 145 16.29 30.93 18.71
N ASN A 146 16.13 30.37 19.88
CA ASN A 146 17.26 29.99 20.72
C ASN A 146 17.79 28.61 20.35
N PRO A 147 19.10 28.33 20.55
CA PRO A 147 19.67 27.00 20.24
C PRO A 147 18.94 25.86 20.96
N HIS A 148 18.40 26.10 22.17
CA HIS A 148 17.63 25.10 22.91
C HIS A 148 16.29 24.69 22.23
N ASN A 149 15.76 25.53 21.35
CA ASN A 149 14.52 25.29 20.65
C ASN A 149 14.77 24.43 19.37
N ILE A 150 16.05 24.28 18.98
CA ILE A 150 16.45 23.47 17.84
C ILE A 150 16.71 22.05 18.37
N ILE A 151 15.62 21.28 18.44
CA ILE A 151 15.68 19.90 18.92
C ILE A 151 16.02 18.99 17.73
N ASN A 152 17.12 18.25 17.85
CA ASN A 152 17.53 17.25 16.84
C ASN A 152 17.35 15.84 17.39
N ASP A 153 16.86 14.93 16.55
CA ASP A 153 16.89 13.50 16.86
C ASP A 153 18.28 12.94 16.51
N THR A 154 18.97 12.43 17.52
CA THR A 154 20.33 11.89 17.38
C THR A 154 20.37 10.69 16.42
N ARG A 155 19.30 9.90 16.32
CA ARG A 155 19.19 8.77 15.38
C ARG A 155 19.13 9.26 13.93
N VAL A 156 18.37 10.34 13.70
CA VAL A 156 18.28 10.98 12.37
C VAL A 156 19.62 11.60 11.98
N ALA A 157 20.28 12.29 12.92
CA ALA A 157 21.59 12.88 12.69
C ALA A 157 22.65 11.82 12.35
N ALA A 158 22.67 10.71 13.10
CA ALA A 158 23.56 9.58 12.83
C ALA A 158 23.26 8.91 11.48
N TYR A 159 21.99 8.75 11.14
CA TYR A 159 21.57 8.23 9.84
C TYR A 159 22.08 9.12 8.69
N ILE A 160 21.85 10.43 8.78
CA ILE A 160 22.28 11.40 7.74
C ILE A 160 23.81 11.39 7.61
N ALA A 161 24.55 11.39 8.73
CA ALA A 161 26.01 11.38 8.71
C ALA A 161 26.60 10.13 8.02
N ASN A 162 25.93 8.99 8.14
CA ASN A 162 26.36 7.72 7.54
C ASN A 162 25.78 7.49 6.14
N GLN A 163 24.81 8.29 5.71
CA GLN A 163 24.06 8.03 4.47
C GLN A 163 24.93 7.99 3.23
N GLN A 164 25.89 8.90 3.09
CA GLN A 164 26.75 8.93 1.91
C GLN A 164 27.55 7.65 1.79
N GLN A 165 28.24 7.23 2.87
CA GLN A 165 29.04 6.00 2.88
C GLN A 165 28.14 4.76 2.67
N ALA A 166 26.97 4.70 3.29
CA ALA A 166 26.03 3.62 3.11
C ALA A 166 25.52 3.56 1.66
N THR A 167 25.28 4.73 1.02
CA THR A 167 24.87 4.80 -0.38
C THR A 167 25.97 4.29 -1.32
N GLU A 168 27.20 4.73 -1.11
CA GLU A 168 28.35 4.26 -1.91
C GLU A 168 28.56 2.75 -1.80
N GLN A 169 28.45 2.22 -0.57
CA GLN A 169 28.53 0.78 -0.31
C GLN A 169 27.39 0.01 -0.97
N SER A 170 26.16 0.52 -0.89
CA SER A 170 24.98 -0.09 -1.49
C SER A 170 25.05 -0.11 -3.02
N VAL A 171 25.52 0.99 -3.62
CA VAL A 171 25.72 1.05 -5.08
C VAL A 171 26.83 0.07 -5.52
N ALA A 172 27.93 0.00 -4.78
CA ALA A 172 29.00 -0.96 -5.05
C ALA A 172 28.55 -2.43 -4.89
N ALA A 173 27.64 -2.70 -3.95
CA ALA A 173 27.08 -4.03 -3.74
C ALA A 173 25.99 -4.41 -4.76
N LEU A 174 25.43 -3.45 -5.51
CA LEU A 174 24.29 -3.69 -6.38
C LEU A 174 24.45 -4.83 -7.39
N PRO A 175 25.61 -5.06 -8.04
CA PRO A 175 25.79 -6.21 -8.93
C PRO A 175 25.57 -7.54 -8.19
N ASN A 176 26.17 -7.69 -7.01
CA ASN A 176 26.04 -8.90 -6.22
C ASN A 176 24.61 -9.10 -5.70
N LEU A 177 23.96 -8.01 -5.28
CA LEU A 177 22.55 -8.05 -4.83
C LEU A 177 21.59 -8.45 -5.96
N LYS A 178 21.86 -8.03 -7.19
CA LYS A 178 21.07 -8.47 -8.35
C LYS A 178 21.21 -9.98 -8.58
N GLU A 179 22.41 -10.50 -8.48
CA GLU A 179 22.67 -11.95 -8.62
C GLU A 179 22.03 -12.76 -7.48
N GLU A 180 22.12 -12.26 -6.26
CA GLU A 180 21.45 -12.88 -5.10
C GLU A 180 19.94 -12.87 -5.27
N TYR A 181 19.37 -11.75 -5.76
CA TYR A 181 17.95 -11.63 -6.02
C TYR A 181 17.50 -12.58 -7.15
N TYR A 182 18.26 -12.68 -8.23
CA TYR A 182 18.00 -13.64 -9.29
C TYR A 182 17.97 -15.07 -8.76
N ARG A 183 18.95 -15.47 -7.96
CA ARG A 183 18.96 -16.76 -7.28
C ARG A 183 17.75 -16.94 -6.37
N TYR A 184 17.38 -15.91 -5.62
CA TYR A 184 16.19 -15.95 -4.76
C TYR A 184 14.92 -16.21 -5.59
N GLN A 185 14.74 -15.52 -6.72
CA GLN A 185 13.59 -15.74 -7.60
C GLN A 185 13.53 -17.17 -8.14
N LEU A 186 14.66 -17.72 -8.58
CA LEU A 186 14.74 -19.13 -9.02
C LEU A 186 14.35 -20.11 -7.91
N LEU A 187 14.80 -19.88 -6.69
CA LEU A 187 14.44 -20.73 -5.55
C LEU A 187 12.97 -20.57 -5.16
N ASP A 188 12.45 -19.36 -5.17
CA ASP A 188 11.05 -19.09 -4.83
C ASP A 188 10.08 -19.70 -5.85
N MET A 189 10.45 -19.70 -7.12
CA MET A 189 9.66 -20.33 -8.18
C MET A 189 9.38 -21.81 -7.89
N PHE A 190 10.37 -22.55 -7.38
CA PHE A 190 10.26 -23.97 -7.02
C PHE A 190 9.93 -24.23 -5.55
N ASN A 191 9.55 -23.19 -4.80
CA ASN A 191 9.08 -23.32 -3.43
C ASN A 191 7.57 -23.56 -3.38
N PHE A 192 7.16 -24.79 -3.13
CA PHE A 192 5.75 -25.21 -3.05
C PHE A 192 5.23 -25.30 -1.61
N THR A 193 5.96 -24.79 -0.62
CA THR A 193 5.60 -24.93 0.80
C THR A 193 4.23 -24.36 1.12
N ALA A 194 3.92 -23.17 0.62
CA ALA A 194 2.62 -22.54 0.87
C ALA A 194 1.44 -23.35 0.31
N LEU A 195 1.60 -23.92 -0.90
CA LEU A 195 0.61 -24.82 -1.50
C LEU A 195 0.45 -26.12 -0.70
N TRP A 196 1.55 -26.70 -0.27
CA TRP A 196 1.59 -27.89 0.56
C TRP A 196 0.88 -27.68 1.90
N ASP A 197 1.20 -26.59 2.59
CA ASP A 197 0.60 -26.24 3.88
C ASP A 197 -0.90 -25.97 3.74
N ALA A 198 -1.33 -25.30 2.67
CA ALA A 198 -2.75 -25.07 2.38
C ALA A 198 -3.50 -26.39 2.19
N GLU A 199 -2.95 -27.35 1.44
CA GLU A 199 -3.56 -28.68 1.27
C GLU A 199 -3.64 -29.46 2.59
N GLN A 200 -2.59 -29.44 3.40
CA GLN A 200 -2.61 -30.07 4.71
C GLN A 200 -3.68 -29.46 5.64
N LEU A 201 -3.90 -28.15 5.56
CA LEU A 201 -4.94 -27.48 6.35
C LEU A 201 -6.36 -27.89 5.91
N VAL A 202 -6.60 -28.05 4.60
CA VAL A 202 -7.86 -28.59 4.08
C VAL A 202 -8.09 -30.01 4.59
N ASN A 203 -7.10 -30.90 4.44
CA ASN A 203 -7.19 -32.28 4.92
C ASN A 203 -7.44 -32.36 6.44
N ARG A 204 -6.76 -31.54 7.24
CA ARG A 204 -7.01 -31.46 8.70
C ARG A 204 -8.45 -31.05 9.00
N THR A 205 -8.98 -30.06 8.29
CA THR A 205 -10.37 -29.62 8.46
C THR A 205 -11.37 -30.71 8.09
N LEU A 206 -11.08 -31.48 7.04
CA LEU A 206 -11.91 -32.64 6.65
C LEU A 206 -11.94 -33.70 7.75
N VAL A 207 -10.78 -34.09 8.26
CA VAL A 207 -10.66 -35.11 9.32
C VAL A 207 -11.40 -34.69 10.60
N GLU A 208 -11.33 -33.42 10.95
CA GLU A 208 -11.87 -32.89 12.20
C GLU A 208 -13.37 -32.66 12.14
N PHE A 209 -13.88 -32.06 11.07
CA PHE A 209 -15.24 -31.56 10.99
C PHE A 209 -16.13 -32.23 9.94
N PHE A 210 -15.56 -32.97 8.97
CA PHE A 210 -16.29 -33.57 7.85
C PHE A 210 -16.21 -35.10 7.84
N ARG A 211 -16.39 -35.71 8.97
CA ARG A 211 -16.30 -37.19 9.16
C ARG A 211 -17.26 -37.99 8.27
N GLY A 212 -18.34 -37.37 7.76
CA GLY A 212 -19.25 -37.97 6.80
C GLY A 212 -18.69 -38.14 5.37
N TYR A 213 -17.49 -37.69 5.10
CA TYR A 213 -16.81 -37.74 3.80
C TYR A 213 -15.49 -38.53 3.84
N PRO A 214 -15.52 -39.82 4.21
CA PRO A 214 -14.28 -40.62 4.36
C PRO A 214 -13.55 -40.79 3.02
N GLU A 215 -14.26 -40.90 1.89
CA GLU A 215 -13.66 -41.03 0.57
C GLU A 215 -12.94 -39.75 0.15
N LEU A 216 -13.51 -38.57 0.44
CA LEU A 216 -12.88 -37.28 0.16
C LEU A 216 -11.61 -37.14 1.03
N THR A 217 -11.67 -37.47 2.32
CA THR A 217 -10.51 -37.46 3.21
C THR A 217 -9.41 -38.41 2.71
N ALA A 218 -9.76 -39.60 2.25
CA ALA A 218 -8.82 -40.53 1.64
C ALA A 218 -8.20 -39.97 0.36
N CYS A 219 -8.97 -39.30 -0.46
CA CYS A 219 -8.49 -38.64 -1.69
C CYS A 219 -7.43 -37.57 -1.36
N HIS A 220 -7.71 -36.66 -0.40
CA HIS A 220 -6.75 -35.66 0.06
C HIS A 220 -5.48 -36.29 0.60
N LYS A 221 -5.58 -37.36 1.40
CA LYS A 221 -4.41 -38.06 1.92
C LYS A 221 -3.55 -38.64 0.79
N THR A 222 -4.18 -39.26 -0.21
CA THR A 222 -3.45 -39.77 -1.39
C THR A 222 -2.76 -38.66 -2.16
N VAL A 223 -3.42 -37.52 -2.35
CA VAL A 223 -2.82 -36.35 -3.03
C VAL A 223 -1.67 -35.78 -2.22
N ILE A 224 -1.79 -35.69 -0.88
CA ILE A 224 -0.69 -35.24 0.00
C ILE A 224 0.52 -36.18 -0.15
N GLU A 225 0.33 -37.50 -0.13
CA GLU A 225 1.42 -38.47 -0.31
C GLU A 225 2.08 -38.31 -1.72
N ALA A 226 1.27 -38.14 -2.76
CA ALA A 226 1.77 -37.90 -4.11
C ALA A 226 2.48 -36.56 -4.26
N MET A 227 1.93 -35.47 -3.70
CA MET A 227 2.58 -34.16 -3.66
C MET A 227 3.93 -34.23 -2.93
N LYS A 228 4.01 -34.94 -1.82
CA LYS A 228 5.26 -35.10 -1.10
C LYS A 228 6.33 -35.73 -1.99
N ALA A 229 6.02 -36.88 -2.60
CA ALA A 229 6.98 -37.64 -3.37
C ALA A 229 7.34 -37.00 -4.73
N GLN A 230 6.35 -36.45 -5.44
CA GLN A 230 6.52 -35.98 -6.81
C GLN A 230 6.78 -34.46 -6.92
N VAL A 231 6.37 -33.66 -5.92
CA VAL A 231 6.55 -32.22 -5.93
C VAL A 231 7.57 -31.80 -4.88
N MET A 232 7.31 -32.01 -3.58
CA MET A 232 8.13 -31.47 -2.51
C MET A 232 9.53 -32.04 -2.49
N ASP A 233 9.68 -33.36 -2.49
CA ASP A 233 10.99 -34.03 -2.41
C ASP A 233 11.85 -33.74 -3.67
N VAL A 234 11.22 -33.62 -4.84
CA VAL A 234 11.90 -33.25 -6.09
C VAL A 234 12.31 -31.77 -6.05
N ALA A 235 11.42 -30.88 -5.64
CA ALA A 235 11.72 -29.45 -5.51
C ALA A 235 12.83 -29.18 -4.49
N TYR A 236 12.82 -29.85 -3.34
CA TYR A 236 13.90 -29.70 -2.35
C TYR A 236 15.26 -30.09 -2.89
N LYS A 237 15.35 -31.21 -3.62
CA LYS A 237 16.61 -31.64 -4.27
C LYS A 237 17.05 -30.63 -5.31
N TRP A 238 16.11 -30.14 -6.13
CA TRP A 238 16.37 -29.15 -7.17
C TRP A 238 16.86 -27.82 -6.58
N MET A 239 16.15 -27.28 -5.58
CA MET A 239 16.57 -26.08 -4.86
C MET A 239 17.93 -26.26 -4.15
N GLY A 240 18.20 -27.44 -3.62
CA GLY A 240 19.49 -27.77 -3.02
C GLY A 240 20.65 -27.67 -4.03
N LEU A 241 20.47 -28.16 -5.25
CA LEU A 241 21.43 -28.03 -6.35
C LEU A 241 21.65 -26.54 -6.70
N MET A 242 20.57 -25.76 -6.90
CA MET A 242 20.65 -24.33 -7.23
C MET A 242 21.35 -23.50 -6.16
N ARG A 243 21.16 -23.83 -4.88
CA ARG A 243 21.87 -23.16 -3.76
C ARG A 243 23.38 -23.38 -3.80
N GLY A 244 23.83 -24.56 -4.23
CA GLY A 244 25.24 -24.91 -4.32
C GLY A 244 25.95 -24.46 -5.60
N MET A 245 25.22 -23.98 -6.61
CA MET A 245 25.80 -23.54 -7.87
C MET A 245 26.51 -22.19 -7.74
N ALA A 246 27.64 -22.03 -8.47
CA ALA A 246 28.26 -20.71 -8.62
C ALA A 246 27.37 -19.77 -9.45
N GLN A 247 27.44 -18.46 -9.18
CA GLN A 247 26.62 -17.47 -9.88
C GLN A 247 26.71 -17.55 -11.42
N PRO A 248 27.89 -17.65 -12.05
CA PRO A 248 27.99 -17.75 -13.50
C PRO A 248 27.33 -19.02 -14.10
N GLU A 249 27.11 -20.04 -13.29
CA GLU A 249 26.47 -21.27 -13.75
C GLU A 249 24.96 -21.13 -13.90
N LEU A 250 24.36 -20.23 -13.13
CA LEU A 250 22.91 -19.95 -13.19
C LEU A 250 22.48 -19.23 -14.48
N HIS A 251 23.42 -18.70 -15.25
CA HIS A 251 23.16 -17.99 -16.52
C HIS A 251 23.57 -18.82 -17.77
N LYS A 252 23.99 -20.07 -17.58
CA LYS A 252 24.35 -20.94 -18.70
C LYS A 252 23.09 -21.51 -19.36
N ASP A 253 23.09 -21.60 -20.68
CA ASP A 253 21.97 -22.15 -21.48
C ASP A 253 21.54 -23.53 -20.97
N VAL A 254 22.50 -24.41 -20.69
CA VAL A 254 22.25 -25.76 -20.16
C VAL A 254 21.48 -25.72 -18.81
N PHE A 255 21.75 -24.74 -17.99
CA PHE A 255 21.02 -24.58 -16.72
C PHE A 255 19.62 -24.02 -16.99
N LEU A 256 19.47 -23.04 -17.86
CA LEU A 256 18.17 -22.46 -18.24
C LEU A 256 17.27 -23.50 -18.90
N GLU A 257 17.78 -24.35 -19.77
CA GLU A 257 17.03 -25.49 -20.32
C GLU A 257 16.53 -26.45 -19.23
N ARG A 258 17.35 -26.71 -18.22
CA ARG A 258 16.93 -27.54 -17.06
C ARG A 258 15.86 -26.84 -16.21
N VAL A 259 15.91 -25.52 -16.06
CA VAL A 259 14.86 -24.74 -15.38
C VAL A 259 13.55 -24.91 -16.14
N GLN A 260 13.55 -24.69 -17.46
CA GLN A 260 12.33 -24.84 -18.30
C GLN A 260 11.75 -26.26 -18.22
N HIS A 261 12.58 -27.29 -18.31
CA HIS A 261 12.09 -28.67 -18.16
C HIS A 261 11.50 -28.91 -16.75
N SER A 262 12.10 -28.32 -15.72
CA SER A 262 11.58 -28.43 -14.36
C SER A 262 10.24 -27.70 -14.17
N GLU A 263 10.07 -26.54 -14.80
CA GLU A 263 8.80 -25.79 -14.81
C GLU A 263 7.68 -26.64 -15.41
N LEU A 264 7.91 -27.21 -16.60
CA LEU A 264 6.94 -28.08 -17.28
C LEU A 264 6.60 -29.30 -16.42
N TYR A 265 7.61 -29.93 -15.81
CA TYR A 265 7.41 -31.08 -14.93
C TYR A 265 6.49 -30.72 -13.75
N PHE A 266 6.80 -29.65 -13.02
CA PHE A 266 5.99 -29.26 -11.86
C PHE A 266 4.60 -28.80 -12.26
N LEU A 267 4.47 -28.08 -13.39
CA LEU A 267 3.19 -27.65 -13.92
C LEU A 267 2.28 -28.84 -14.25
N GLU A 268 2.82 -29.87 -14.92
CA GLU A 268 2.13 -31.13 -15.20
C GLU A 268 1.63 -31.78 -13.92
N LYS A 269 2.54 -31.97 -12.94
CA LYS A 269 2.20 -32.63 -11.65
C LYS A 269 1.13 -31.86 -10.87
N LEU A 270 1.20 -30.55 -10.84
CA LEU A 270 0.18 -29.73 -10.17
C LEU A 270 -1.18 -29.81 -10.87
N LYS A 271 -1.19 -29.79 -12.22
CA LYS A 271 -2.43 -29.93 -13.01
C LYS A 271 -3.06 -31.32 -12.86
N ASP A 272 -2.26 -32.35 -12.66
CA ASP A 272 -2.77 -33.71 -12.44
C ASP A 272 -3.36 -33.91 -11.04
N LEU A 273 -2.73 -33.32 -10.01
CA LEU A 273 -3.05 -33.62 -8.61
C LEU A 273 -4.16 -32.73 -8.05
N ILE A 274 -4.18 -31.43 -8.36
CA ILE A 274 -4.97 -30.47 -7.61
C ILE A 274 -6.38 -30.20 -8.17
N PRO A 275 -6.61 -30.00 -9.49
CA PRO A 275 -7.94 -29.60 -9.98
C PRO A 275 -9.07 -30.57 -9.64
N GLY A 276 -8.86 -31.87 -9.85
CA GLY A 276 -9.85 -32.88 -9.53
C GLY A 276 -10.15 -32.98 -8.03
N LEU A 277 -9.16 -32.64 -7.18
CA LEU A 277 -9.33 -32.57 -5.73
C LEU A 277 -10.16 -31.35 -5.35
N LEU A 278 -9.91 -30.20 -5.95
CA LEU A 278 -10.68 -28.98 -5.72
C LEU A 278 -12.15 -29.14 -6.08
N GLU A 279 -12.45 -29.77 -7.21
CA GLU A 279 -13.83 -30.04 -7.62
C GLU A 279 -14.58 -30.91 -6.58
N LYS A 280 -13.97 -32.00 -6.15
CA LYS A 280 -14.56 -32.89 -5.13
C LYS A 280 -14.73 -32.18 -3.78
N THR A 281 -13.79 -31.34 -3.38
CA THR A 281 -13.83 -30.61 -2.11
C THR A 281 -14.97 -29.60 -2.06
N LYS A 282 -15.26 -28.96 -3.18
CA LYS A 282 -16.35 -27.99 -3.32
C LYS A 282 -17.74 -28.59 -3.03
N GLU A 283 -17.91 -29.89 -3.18
CA GLU A 283 -19.17 -30.59 -2.96
C GLU A 283 -19.43 -30.90 -1.46
N ALA A 284 -18.43 -30.76 -0.60
CA ALA A 284 -18.55 -31.07 0.82
C ALA A 284 -19.51 -30.11 1.54
N LYS A 285 -20.51 -30.68 2.22
CA LYS A 285 -21.55 -29.95 2.96
C LYS A 285 -21.52 -30.30 4.45
N SER A 286 -21.87 -29.35 5.30
CA SER A 286 -22.01 -29.57 6.75
C SER A 286 -23.17 -28.72 7.28
N GLN A 287 -23.83 -29.22 8.33
CA GLN A 287 -24.80 -28.43 9.06
C GLN A 287 -24.14 -27.48 10.07
N ASN A 288 -22.87 -27.68 10.38
CA ASN A 288 -22.09 -26.82 11.24
C ASN A 288 -21.58 -25.61 10.45
N LYS A 289 -22.23 -24.46 10.66
CA LYS A 289 -21.92 -23.20 9.95
C LYS A 289 -20.46 -22.77 10.11
N LYS A 290 -19.90 -22.89 11.32
CA LYS A 290 -18.48 -22.55 11.57
C LYS A 290 -17.51 -23.46 10.83
N ALA A 291 -17.84 -24.76 10.74
CA ALA A 291 -17.03 -25.71 9.99
C ALA A 291 -17.07 -25.42 8.48
N LEU A 292 -18.23 -25.00 7.96
CA LEU A 292 -18.37 -24.58 6.56
C LEU A 292 -17.55 -23.31 6.25
N GLU A 293 -17.65 -22.29 7.09
CA GLU A 293 -16.87 -21.05 6.95
C GLU A 293 -15.36 -21.35 6.96
N LEU A 294 -14.91 -22.16 7.91
CA LEU A 294 -13.50 -22.57 7.98
C LEU A 294 -13.06 -23.37 6.73
N MET A 295 -13.90 -24.28 6.24
CA MET A 295 -13.61 -25.05 5.03
C MET A 295 -13.54 -24.15 3.80
N ASP A 296 -14.46 -23.20 3.66
CA ASP A 296 -14.47 -22.25 2.55
C ASP A 296 -13.21 -21.39 2.53
N ASP A 297 -12.77 -20.91 3.69
CA ASP A 297 -11.51 -20.14 3.81
C ASP A 297 -10.31 -21.00 3.42
N ARG A 298 -10.21 -22.25 3.90
CA ARG A 298 -9.11 -23.17 3.59
C ARG A 298 -9.11 -23.59 2.11
N TYR A 299 -10.29 -23.85 1.56
CA TYR A 299 -10.48 -24.16 0.15
C TYR A 299 -10.03 -22.97 -0.74
N LYS A 300 -10.44 -21.75 -0.41
CA LYS A 300 -10.02 -20.53 -1.12
C LYS A 300 -8.52 -20.33 -1.07
N GLU A 301 -7.91 -20.54 0.08
CA GLU A 301 -6.46 -20.45 0.23
C GLU A 301 -5.73 -21.47 -0.65
N LEU A 302 -6.14 -22.73 -0.62
CA LEU A 302 -5.58 -23.78 -1.48
C LEU A 302 -5.71 -23.42 -2.97
N MET A 303 -6.89 -22.93 -3.37
CA MET A 303 -7.15 -22.48 -4.74
C MET A 303 -6.24 -21.32 -5.15
N VAL A 304 -6.07 -20.31 -4.27
CA VAL A 304 -5.19 -19.17 -4.52
C VAL A 304 -3.74 -19.62 -4.68
N GLN A 305 -3.23 -20.47 -3.79
CA GLN A 305 -1.87 -20.97 -3.85
C GLN A 305 -1.63 -21.82 -5.11
N TYR A 306 -2.59 -22.64 -5.50
CA TYR A 306 -2.54 -23.42 -6.73
C TYR A 306 -2.48 -22.52 -7.96
N PHE A 307 -3.39 -21.56 -8.10
CA PHE A 307 -3.41 -20.67 -9.25
C PHE A 307 -2.21 -19.74 -9.31
N ALA A 308 -1.77 -19.20 -8.16
CA ALA A 308 -0.58 -18.36 -8.12
C ALA A 308 0.66 -19.13 -8.61
N LYS A 309 0.85 -20.37 -8.16
CA LYS A 309 2.00 -21.19 -8.51
C LYS A 309 1.95 -21.68 -9.96
N THR A 310 0.80 -22.13 -10.43
CA THR A 310 0.65 -22.55 -11.84
C THR A 310 0.81 -21.39 -12.81
N LYS A 311 0.25 -20.21 -12.49
CA LYS A 311 0.44 -18.99 -13.29
C LYS A 311 1.89 -18.53 -13.35
N LEU A 312 2.60 -18.62 -12.24
CA LEU A 312 4.02 -18.28 -12.20
C LEU A 312 4.82 -19.21 -13.12
N LEU A 313 4.61 -20.53 -13.03
CA LEU A 313 5.29 -21.52 -13.87
C LEU A 313 4.91 -21.38 -15.37
N GLU A 314 3.66 -21.05 -15.69
CA GLU A 314 3.21 -20.80 -17.07
C GLU A 314 3.86 -19.56 -17.66
N ALA A 315 3.88 -18.44 -16.91
CA ALA A 315 4.47 -17.18 -17.40
C ALA A 315 5.97 -17.31 -17.69
N MET A 316 6.68 -18.08 -16.90
CA MET A 316 8.13 -18.30 -17.08
C MET A 316 8.41 -19.26 -18.25
N ALA A 317 7.54 -20.25 -18.49
CA ALA A 317 7.67 -21.17 -19.63
C ALA A 317 7.43 -20.49 -20.98
N ASP A 318 6.63 -19.40 -21.00
CA ASP A 318 6.32 -18.64 -22.22
C ASP A 318 7.36 -17.53 -22.50
N GLU A 319 8.11 -17.08 -21.51
CA GLU A 319 9.20 -16.11 -21.70
C GLU A 319 10.52 -16.83 -22.00
N THR A 320 10.99 -16.71 -23.22
CA THR A 320 12.38 -17.04 -23.57
C THR A 320 13.30 -16.08 -22.82
N PHE A 321 13.98 -16.58 -21.77
CA PHE A 321 14.99 -15.85 -21.02
C PHE A 321 16.18 -15.46 -21.90
#